data_19ac4e93f7e2ff9462caa6b61e77bed0
#
_entry.id   19ac4e93f7e2ff9462caa6b61e77bed0
#
_cell.length_a   1.000
_cell.length_b   1.000
_cell.length_c   1.000
_cell.angle_alpha   90.00
_cell.angle_beta   90.00
_cell.angle_gamma   90.00
#
_symmetry.space_group_name_H-M   'P 1'
#
loop_
_entity.id
_entity.type
_entity.pdbx_description
1 polymer ?
#
loop_
_entity_poly.entity_id
_entity_poly.type
_entity_poly.pdbx_seq_one_letter_code
_entity_poly.pdbx_strand_id
1 'polypeptide(L)'
;MKVSKKQKRLFVRTMICTVSLVTACFFCSSLEAAAAPRAQETGERVTIVIDPGHGGENEGTLEGIVQEKKMTMVTAMAMYEELLKYDNVDVYLTHTEDVNLSLADRAQFAAERNADFLFSIHYNASV
;
A
#
# COMPACT_ATOMS: atom_id res chain seq x y z
N MET A 1 58.58 19.63 -29.73
CA MET A 1 57.73 20.68 -29.11
C MET A 1 57.68 20.41 -27.59
N LYS A 2 58.32 21.26 -26.75
CA LYS A 2 58.38 21.03 -25.30
C LYS A 2 57.15 21.64 -24.63
N VAL A 3 56.30 20.80 -24.04
CA VAL A 3 55.13 21.23 -23.30
C VAL A 3 55.58 21.98 -22.03
N SER A 4 55.06 23.21 -21.80
CA SER A 4 55.48 24.07 -20.70
C SER A 4 55.02 23.48 -19.34
N LYS A 5 55.77 23.81 -18.27
CA LYS A 5 55.41 23.38 -16.89
C LYS A 5 54.01 23.85 -16.45
N LYS A 6 53.52 24.96 -16.98
CA LYS A 6 52.19 25.50 -16.73
C LYS A 6 51.09 24.64 -17.37
N GLN A 7 51.31 24.15 -18.59
CA GLN A 7 50.39 23.24 -19.29
C GLN A 7 50.30 21.86 -18.62
N LYS A 8 51.42 21.32 -18.12
CA LYS A 8 51.45 20.07 -17.37
C LYS A 8 50.68 20.16 -16.06
N ARG A 9 50.78 21.30 -15.33
CA ARG A 9 50.04 21.52 -14.09
C ARG A 9 48.51 21.67 -14.33
N LEU A 10 48.14 22.31 -15.43
CA LEU A 10 46.73 22.45 -15.80
C LEU A 10 46.11 21.09 -16.19
N PHE A 11 46.85 20.27 -16.94
CA PHE A 11 46.42 18.93 -17.36
C PHE A 11 46.24 17.98 -16.17
N VAL A 12 47.16 18.00 -15.19
CA VAL A 12 47.05 17.20 -13.96
C VAL A 12 45.89 17.65 -13.11
N ARG A 13 45.62 18.97 -13.00
CA ARG A 13 44.44 19.48 -12.24
C ARG A 13 43.11 19.09 -12.89
N THR A 14 43.02 19.13 -14.22
CA THR A 14 41.80 18.71 -14.95
C THR A 14 41.60 17.20 -14.81
N MET A 15 42.63 16.39 -14.89
CA MET A 15 42.54 14.94 -14.70
C MET A 15 42.10 14.56 -13.27
N ILE A 16 42.63 15.26 -12.25
CA ILE A 16 42.25 14.98 -10.85
C ILE A 16 40.78 15.35 -10.61
N CYS A 17 40.28 16.48 -11.16
CA CYS A 17 38.87 16.85 -11.06
C CYS A 17 37.95 15.86 -11.77
N THR A 18 38.31 15.36 -12.95
CA THR A 18 37.45 14.39 -13.67
C THR A 18 37.43 13.01 -13.01
N VAL A 19 38.56 12.54 -12.47
CA VAL A 19 38.60 11.28 -11.70
C VAL A 19 37.82 11.39 -10.40
N SER A 20 37.88 12.54 -9.70
CA SER A 20 37.06 12.77 -8.47
C SER A 20 35.55 12.81 -8.77
N LEU A 21 35.16 13.37 -9.92
CA LEU A 21 33.72 13.43 -10.29
C LEU A 21 33.16 12.06 -10.68
N VAL A 22 33.99 11.24 -11.39
CA VAL A 22 33.60 9.89 -11.79
C VAL A 22 33.53 8.96 -10.58
N THR A 23 34.45 9.07 -9.60
CA THR A 23 34.37 8.27 -8.37
C THR A 23 33.18 8.68 -7.48
N ALA A 24 32.80 9.97 -7.43
CA ALA A 24 31.61 10.41 -6.71
C ALA A 24 30.30 9.89 -7.35
N CYS A 25 30.21 9.83 -8.68
CA CYS A 25 29.08 9.22 -9.38
C CYS A 25 28.99 7.70 -9.18
N PHE A 26 30.12 7.00 -9.10
CA PHE A 26 30.11 5.55 -8.83
C PHE A 26 29.73 5.21 -7.38
N PHE A 27 30.00 6.09 -6.42
CA PHE A 27 29.57 5.90 -5.03
C PHE A 27 28.11 6.26 -4.79
N CYS A 28 27.50 7.09 -5.64
CA CYS A 28 26.08 7.46 -5.52
C CYS A 28 25.12 6.41 -6.12
N SER A 29 25.63 5.50 -6.98
CA SER A 29 24.80 4.44 -7.59
C SER A 29 24.72 3.15 -6.76
N SER A 30 25.37 3.07 -5.62
CA SER A 30 25.33 1.89 -4.73
C SER A 30 24.58 2.14 -3.42
N LEU A 31 23.80 3.23 -3.33
CA LEU A 31 22.76 3.33 -2.32
C LEU A 31 21.46 2.70 -2.88
N GLU A 32 21.56 1.44 -3.32
CA GLU A 32 20.39 0.57 -3.27
C GLU A 32 19.96 0.56 -1.82
N ALA A 33 18.80 1.18 -1.54
CA ALA A 33 18.14 0.99 -0.28
C ALA A 33 18.06 -0.53 -0.09
N ALA A 34 18.83 -1.05 0.84
CA ALA A 34 18.69 -2.42 1.27
C ALA A 34 17.22 -2.55 1.67
N ALA A 35 16.41 -3.14 0.80
CA ALA A 35 15.06 -3.53 1.15
C ALA A 35 15.22 -4.31 2.46
N ALA A 36 14.56 -3.84 3.52
CA ALA A 36 14.54 -4.57 4.78
C ALA A 36 14.27 -6.04 4.42
N PRO A 37 14.98 -7.01 5.04
CA PRO A 37 14.76 -8.40 4.72
C PRO A 37 13.26 -8.65 4.87
N ARG A 38 12.59 -8.93 3.73
CA ARG A 38 11.22 -9.42 3.75
C ARG A 38 11.27 -10.64 4.67
N ALA A 39 10.54 -10.60 5.77
CA ALA A 39 10.38 -11.77 6.62
C ALA A 39 10.06 -12.93 5.68
N GLN A 40 10.80 -14.04 5.77
CA GLN A 40 10.47 -15.24 5.02
C GLN A 40 9.05 -15.61 5.44
N GLU A 41 8.11 -15.39 4.51
CA GLU A 41 6.73 -15.73 4.71
C GLU A 41 6.67 -17.25 4.88
N THR A 42 6.35 -17.68 6.08
CA THR A 42 5.91 -19.05 6.33
C THR A 42 4.62 -19.19 5.52
N GLY A 43 4.67 -19.99 4.46
CA GLY A 43 3.73 -20.01 3.33
C GLY A 43 2.25 -20.31 3.64
N GLU A 44 1.73 -19.87 4.77
CA GLU A 44 0.31 -19.97 5.11
C GLU A 44 -0.40 -18.70 4.59
N ARG A 45 -1.32 -18.91 3.66
CA ARG A 45 -2.15 -17.82 3.12
C ARG A 45 -3.26 -17.50 4.09
N VAL A 46 -3.53 -16.21 4.26
CA VAL A 46 -4.60 -15.72 5.12
C VAL A 46 -5.72 -15.18 4.25
N THR A 47 -6.94 -15.64 4.46
CA THR A 47 -8.14 -15.16 3.76
C THR A 47 -8.88 -14.13 4.60
N ILE A 48 -9.00 -12.91 4.08
CA ILE A 48 -9.64 -11.78 4.75
C ILE A 48 -10.86 -11.36 3.94
N VAL A 49 -11.99 -11.25 4.61
CA VAL A 49 -13.19 -10.61 4.07
C VAL A 49 -13.38 -9.27 4.76
N ILE A 50 -13.55 -8.21 3.98
CA ILE A 50 -13.88 -6.87 4.45
C ILE A 50 -15.34 -6.62 4.11
N ASP A 51 -16.10 -6.16 5.08
CA ASP A 51 -17.53 -5.92 4.97
C ASP A 51 -17.83 -4.43 5.22
N PRO A 52 -18.05 -3.62 4.17
CA PRO A 52 -18.54 -2.26 4.37
C PRO A 52 -19.92 -2.32 5.00
N GLY A 53 -20.08 -1.73 6.19
CA GLY A 53 -21.37 -1.70 6.86
C GLY A 53 -22.43 -0.90 6.09
N HIS A 54 -23.69 -1.27 6.25
CA HIS A 54 -24.83 -0.63 5.60
C HIS A 54 -24.87 -0.84 4.08
N GLY A 55 -25.59 0.01 3.35
CA GLY A 55 -25.73 -0.03 1.88
C GLY A 55 -27.19 0.00 1.43
N GLY A 56 -27.44 0.40 0.18
CA GLY A 56 -28.78 0.57 -0.38
C GLY A 56 -29.63 1.55 0.41
N GLU A 57 -30.81 1.12 0.84
CA GLU A 57 -31.73 1.91 1.67
C GLU A 57 -31.27 2.05 3.14
N ASN A 58 -30.34 1.20 3.57
CA ASN A 58 -29.76 1.29 4.90
C ASN A 58 -28.57 2.27 4.89
N GLU A 59 -28.83 3.51 5.19
CA GLU A 59 -27.83 4.58 5.15
C GLU A 59 -26.87 4.55 6.35
N GLY A 60 -27.19 3.80 7.40
CA GLY A 60 -26.50 3.84 8.68
C GLY A 60 -26.78 5.15 9.43
N THR A 61 -25.86 5.54 10.27
CA THR A 61 -25.94 6.81 10.99
C THR A 61 -25.78 7.98 10.02
N LEU A 62 -26.59 9.01 10.21
CA LEU A 62 -26.55 10.28 9.49
C LEU A 62 -26.02 11.36 10.41
N GLU A 63 -24.93 12.01 10.05
CA GLU A 63 -24.47 13.21 10.71
C GLU A 63 -24.34 14.34 9.68
N GLY A 64 -25.28 15.26 9.71
CA GLY A 64 -25.40 16.30 8.69
C GLY A 64 -25.70 15.70 7.31
N ILE A 65 -24.77 15.90 6.38
CA ILE A 65 -24.86 15.40 4.99
C ILE A 65 -24.08 14.08 4.78
N VAL A 66 -23.43 13.56 5.83
CA VAL A 66 -22.57 12.38 5.74
C VAL A 66 -23.40 11.13 6.04
N GLN A 67 -23.41 10.19 5.11
CA GLN A 67 -24.02 8.87 5.26
C GLN A 67 -22.95 7.86 5.65
N GLU A 68 -23.19 7.08 6.71
CA GLU A 68 -22.24 6.08 7.20
C GLU A 68 -21.87 5.07 6.10
N LYS A 69 -22.83 4.58 5.31
CA LYS A 69 -22.58 3.64 4.21
C LYS A 69 -21.52 4.12 3.20
N LYS A 70 -21.42 5.43 2.97
CA LYS A 70 -20.38 5.99 2.07
C LYS A 70 -19.02 5.97 2.72
N MET A 71 -18.96 6.28 4.01
CA MET A 71 -17.70 6.28 4.76
C MET A 71 -17.16 4.86 4.92
N THR A 72 -18.04 3.90 5.25
CA THR A 72 -17.65 2.50 5.39
C THR A 72 -17.12 1.92 4.09
N MET A 73 -17.75 2.23 2.95
CA MET A 73 -17.30 1.81 1.63
C MET A 73 -15.92 2.39 1.29
N VAL A 74 -15.72 3.69 1.49
CA VAL A 74 -14.41 4.34 1.22
C VAL A 74 -13.31 3.71 2.07
N THR A 75 -13.56 3.46 3.34
CA THR A 75 -12.59 2.84 4.25
C THR A 75 -12.31 1.38 3.87
N ALA A 76 -13.34 0.62 3.55
CA ALA A 76 -13.22 -0.78 3.13
C ALA A 76 -12.41 -0.90 1.82
N MET A 77 -12.64 -0.02 0.85
CA MET A 77 -11.88 0.03 -0.39
C MET A 77 -10.41 0.36 -0.15
N ALA A 78 -10.12 1.34 0.71
CA ALA A 78 -8.74 1.69 1.04
C ALA A 78 -8.00 0.54 1.75
N MET A 79 -8.70 -0.17 2.67
CA MET A 79 -8.16 -1.36 3.32
C MET A 79 -7.93 -2.50 2.32
N TYR A 80 -8.85 -2.72 1.39
CA TYR A 80 -8.74 -3.71 0.33
C TYR A 80 -7.51 -3.45 -0.55
N GLU A 81 -7.34 -2.22 -1.04
CA GLU A 81 -6.20 -1.83 -1.88
C GLU A 81 -4.86 -1.98 -1.14
N GLU A 82 -4.83 -1.70 0.16
CA GLU A 82 -3.63 -1.90 0.96
C GLU A 82 -3.28 -3.38 1.12
N LEU A 83 -4.26 -4.23 1.42
CA LEU A 83 -4.06 -5.66 1.60
C LEU A 83 -3.65 -6.39 0.31
N LEU A 84 -4.06 -5.91 -0.86
CA LEU A 84 -3.63 -6.45 -2.16
C LEU A 84 -2.10 -6.36 -2.39
N LYS A 85 -1.38 -5.61 -1.59
CA LYS A 85 0.09 -5.49 -1.70
C LYS A 85 0.85 -6.66 -1.06
N TYR A 86 0.14 -7.54 -0.34
CA TYR A 86 0.73 -8.66 0.39
C TYR A 86 0.48 -9.97 -0.36
N ASP A 87 1.54 -10.67 -0.73
CA ASP A 87 1.47 -11.88 -1.56
C ASP A 87 0.80 -13.07 -0.85
N ASN A 88 0.78 -13.08 0.48
CA ASN A 88 0.22 -14.14 1.32
C ASN A 88 -1.19 -13.85 1.83
N VAL A 89 -1.87 -12.84 1.30
CA VAL A 89 -3.23 -12.46 1.69
C VAL A 89 -4.16 -12.61 0.50
N ASP A 90 -5.25 -13.35 0.71
CA ASP A 90 -6.41 -13.37 -0.18
C ASP A 90 -7.47 -12.45 0.42
N VAL A 91 -7.78 -11.34 -0.24
CA VAL A 91 -8.72 -10.33 0.27
C VAL A 91 -9.96 -10.22 -0.61
N TYR A 92 -11.12 -10.12 0.02
CA TYR A 92 -12.42 -9.99 -0.63
C TYR A 92 -13.24 -8.89 0.04
N LEU A 93 -14.12 -8.26 -0.74
CA LEU A 93 -15.16 -7.35 -0.24
C LEU A 93 -16.52 -8.07 -0.31
N THR A 94 -17.38 -7.91 0.71
CA THR A 94 -18.74 -8.48 0.67
C THR A 94 -19.56 -7.88 -0.48
N HIS A 95 -19.34 -6.60 -0.78
CA HIS A 95 -19.92 -5.88 -1.91
C HIS A 95 -19.07 -4.68 -2.30
N THR A 96 -19.22 -4.22 -3.52
CA THR A 96 -18.55 -3.02 -4.08
C THR A 96 -19.55 -1.98 -4.57
N GLU A 97 -20.84 -2.34 -4.61
CA GLU A 97 -21.93 -1.48 -5.03
C GLU A 97 -22.78 -1.06 -3.84
N ASP A 98 -23.57 0.00 -4.00
CA ASP A 98 -24.48 0.48 -2.95
C ASP A 98 -25.72 -0.42 -2.82
N VAL A 99 -25.53 -1.59 -2.21
CA VAL A 99 -26.57 -2.62 -2.00
C VAL A 99 -26.75 -2.92 -0.53
N ASN A 100 -27.98 -3.25 -0.13
CA ASN A 100 -28.28 -3.67 1.25
C ASN A 100 -28.16 -5.19 1.37
N LEU A 101 -27.08 -5.65 2.01
CA LEU A 101 -26.89 -7.06 2.35
C LEU A 101 -27.40 -7.34 3.77
N SER A 102 -28.12 -8.45 3.95
CA SER A 102 -28.47 -8.92 5.29
C SER A 102 -27.23 -9.35 6.08
N LEU A 103 -27.33 -9.36 7.42
CA LEU A 103 -26.23 -9.87 8.26
C LEU A 103 -25.91 -11.33 7.96
N ALA A 104 -26.95 -12.13 7.61
CA ALA A 104 -26.76 -13.52 7.21
C ALA A 104 -25.99 -13.65 5.91
N ASP A 105 -26.29 -12.84 4.88
CA ASP A 105 -25.57 -12.87 3.61
C ASP A 105 -24.11 -12.48 3.78
N ARG A 106 -23.81 -11.50 4.63
CA ARG A 106 -22.44 -11.08 4.95
C ARG A 106 -21.63 -12.21 5.60
N ALA A 107 -22.23 -12.86 6.59
CA ALA A 107 -21.62 -14.01 7.27
C ALA A 107 -21.44 -15.21 6.34
N GLN A 108 -22.45 -15.49 5.51
CA GLN A 108 -22.39 -16.57 4.52
C GLN A 108 -21.29 -16.31 3.49
N PHE A 109 -21.15 -15.10 3.00
CA PHE A 109 -20.10 -14.70 2.05
C PHE A 109 -18.70 -15.00 2.59
N ALA A 110 -18.45 -14.72 3.88
CA ALA A 110 -17.19 -15.03 4.53
C ALA A 110 -16.99 -16.55 4.71
N ALA A 111 -18.05 -17.27 5.12
CA ALA A 111 -18.00 -18.72 5.32
C ALA A 111 -17.71 -19.47 4.00
N GLU A 112 -18.33 -19.06 2.90
CA GLU A 112 -18.11 -19.67 1.57
C GLU A 112 -16.67 -19.53 1.06
N ARG A 113 -15.95 -18.54 1.56
CA ARG A 113 -14.53 -18.28 1.24
C ARG A 113 -13.56 -18.88 2.25
N ASN A 114 -14.07 -19.59 3.27
CA ASN A 114 -13.27 -20.07 4.40
C ASN A 114 -12.41 -18.95 4.99
N ALA A 115 -13.01 -17.77 5.19
CA ALA A 115 -12.29 -16.60 5.67
C ALA A 115 -11.76 -16.81 7.08
N ASP A 116 -10.47 -16.51 7.28
CA ASP A 116 -9.85 -16.50 8.61
C ASP A 116 -10.33 -15.29 9.41
N PHE A 117 -10.62 -14.18 8.71
CA PHE A 117 -11.11 -12.94 9.33
C PHE A 117 -12.25 -12.31 8.51
N LEU A 118 -13.26 -11.83 9.21
CA LEU A 118 -14.30 -10.94 8.69
C LEU A 118 -14.21 -9.60 9.43
N PHE A 119 -13.85 -8.54 8.71
CA PHE A 119 -13.79 -7.17 9.23
C PHE A 119 -15.02 -6.39 8.77
N SER A 120 -15.98 -6.18 9.66
CA SER A 120 -17.13 -5.30 9.39
C SER A 120 -16.79 -3.88 9.82
N ILE A 121 -16.88 -2.95 8.88
CA ILE A 121 -16.50 -1.55 9.05
C ILE A 121 -17.73 -0.73 9.36
N HIS A 122 -17.73 -0.05 10.52
CA HIS A 122 -18.78 0.83 11.00
C HIS A 122 -18.19 2.07 11.66
N TYR A 123 -18.95 3.15 11.68
CA TYR A 123 -18.54 4.39 12.34
C TYR A 123 -19.41 4.70 13.57
N ASN A 124 -20.67 4.27 13.57
CA ASN A 124 -21.63 4.52 14.63
C ASN A 124 -21.68 6.00 15.08
N ALA A 125 -22.78 6.48 15.62
CA ALA A 125 -22.81 7.75 16.35
C ALA A 125 -23.14 7.48 17.81
N SER A 126 -22.52 8.26 18.71
CA SER A 126 -22.97 8.33 20.10
C SER A 126 -24.19 9.23 20.17
N VAL A 127 -25.27 8.75 20.75
CA VAL A 127 -26.46 9.55 21.09
C VAL A 127 -26.19 10.27 22.40
#